data_82dd7a34d2b49e38d3c385260517b573
#
_entry.id   82dd7a34d2b49e38d3c385260517b573
#
_cell.length_a   1.000
_cell.length_b   1.000
_cell.length_c   1.000
_cell.angle_alpha   90.00
_cell.angle_beta   90.00
_cell.angle_gamma   90.00
#
_symmetry.space_group_name_H-M   'P 1'
#
loop_
_entity.id
_entity.type
_entity.pdbx_description
1 polymer ?
#
loop_
_entity_poly.entity_id
_entity_poly.type
_entity_poly.pdbx_seq_one_letter_code
_entity_poly.pdbx_strand_id
1 'polypeptide(L)'
;KEVSPAARPDDIDESDLPDLILWHWQDPRLQSQQQVEERRDASYSYLSLYRPLEKKFVRLADDYLRRVALGSKSDLGIGYDQSPYELEFSLTGASYQDIYVVNLKTGERKLALKKNRWSFGLSPDTRYLLYYQDGHFFSYELATGQSYNLTAGLPASFADEDVDYNVKLLPDIPFGWSKDSRYVLLYDGWDVWQVEAHGQKGHNRTGNGAKDQIHYQRRFILDPEEKGIDLSQPQYFLTYGEWNKKQGITRIEAAKRTARLLLWEDAQFNRLLKARKAERYLFTRENYQEFPDFYAADAFLVKATRITEANPQQKEFLWSSGVRLIDYSSAKGKKLQAALFLPAGYQEGKRYPTIVYIYERLSQNLNHYFPPTANGFNKSFYNSQGYAVLMPDITYVLNDPGMSAVWCVLPALEA
;
A
#
# COMPACT_ATOMS: atom_id res chain seq x y z
N LYS A 1 -16.02 37.24 8.97
CA LYS A 1 -15.28 38.45 8.57
C LYS A 1 -13.85 37.98 8.38
N GLU A 2 -13.41 37.86 7.12
CA GLU A 2 -11.98 37.71 6.81
C GLU A 2 -11.29 38.99 7.31
N VAL A 3 -10.38 38.82 8.23
CA VAL A 3 -9.40 39.84 8.54
C VAL A 3 -8.37 39.73 7.42
N SER A 4 -8.41 40.61 6.45
CA SER A 4 -7.33 40.74 5.48
C SER A 4 -6.03 40.92 6.28
N PRO A 5 -4.97 40.16 6.00
CA PRO A 5 -3.70 40.42 6.62
C PRO A 5 -3.32 41.87 6.38
N ALA A 6 -2.88 42.57 7.41
CA ALA A 6 -2.40 43.94 7.29
C ALA A 6 -1.35 43.98 6.17
N ALA A 7 -1.48 44.91 5.24
CA ALA A 7 -0.52 45.12 4.18
C ALA A 7 0.85 45.33 4.84
N ARG A 8 1.84 44.49 4.47
CA ARG A 8 3.23 44.71 4.90
C ARG A 8 3.69 46.03 4.39
N PRO A 9 4.32 46.86 5.22
CA PRO A 9 5.01 48.06 4.71
C PRO A 9 6.06 47.60 3.69
N ASP A 10 6.14 48.22 2.53
CA ASP A 10 7.03 47.87 1.42
C ASP A 10 8.54 48.01 1.78
N ASP A 11 8.86 48.57 2.95
CA ASP A 11 10.22 48.96 3.38
C ASP A 11 10.82 48.03 4.46
N ILE A 12 10.21 46.89 4.81
CA ILE A 12 10.79 45.98 5.80
C ILE A 12 11.67 44.96 5.07
N ASP A 13 13.00 44.99 5.37
CA ASP A 13 13.92 43.97 4.95
C ASP A 13 13.47 42.61 5.53
N GLU A 14 13.46 41.56 4.73
CA GLU A 14 13.08 40.22 5.20
C GLU A 14 13.95 39.70 6.35
N SER A 15 15.20 40.18 6.43
CA SER A 15 16.12 39.89 7.54
C SER A 15 15.74 40.55 8.88
N ASP A 16 14.88 41.58 8.84
CA ASP A 16 14.38 42.28 10.04
C ASP A 16 13.05 41.66 10.56
N LEU A 17 12.49 40.70 9.83
CA LEU A 17 11.29 39.99 10.28
C LEU A 17 11.70 38.95 11.33
N PRO A 18 11.02 38.91 12.49
CA PRO A 18 11.26 37.87 13.46
C PRO A 18 10.86 36.48 12.90
N ASP A 19 11.80 35.55 12.94
CA ASP A 19 11.51 34.12 12.67
C ASP A 19 10.90 33.49 13.93
N LEU A 20 9.61 33.75 14.13
CA LEU A 20 8.87 33.31 15.31
C LEU A 20 7.90 32.18 14.96
N ILE A 21 8.12 31.01 15.54
CA ILE A 21 7.22 29.88 15.46
C ILE A 21 6.54 29.69 16.83
N LEU A 22 5.21 29.84 16.87
CA LEU A 22 4.43 29.63 18.08
C LEU A 22 3.84 28.21 18.09
N TRP A 23 4.17 27.46 19.14
CA TRP A 23 3.59 26.14 19.41
C TRP A 23 2.54 26.27 20.51
N HIS A 24 1.34 25.78 20.22
CA HIS A 24 0.26 25.76 21.20
C HIS A 24 -0.26 24.32 21.37
N TRP A 25 -0.44 23.90 22.61
CA TRP A 25 -0.83 22.52 22.92
C TRP A 25 -2.23 22.11 22.41
N GLN A 26 -3.08 23.09 22.12
CA GLN A 26 -4.41 22.86 21.52
C GLN A 26 -4.43 22.97 19.99
N ASP A 27 -3.30 23.21 19.37
CA ASP A 27 -3.24 23.24 17.91
C ASP A 27 -3.62 21.85 17.36
N PRO A 28 -4.57 21.77 16.44
CA PRO A 28 -5.02 20.49 15.89
C PRO A 28 -3.93 19.78 15.09
N ARG A 29 -2.97 20.55 14.54
CA ARG A 29 -1.84 20.05 13.76
C ARG A 29 -0.52 20.59 14.31
N LEU A 30 0.51 19.74 14.28
CA LEU A 30 1.86 20.15 14.64
C LEU A 30 2.35 21.32 13.77
N GLN A 31 3.15 22.22 14.32
CA GLN A 31 3.68 23.38 13.58
C GLN A 31 4.48 22.98 12.33
N SER A 32 5.30 21.93 12.43
CA SER A 32 6.01 21.39 11.26
C SER A 32 5.07 20.93 10.14
N GLN A 33 3.92 20.36 10.48
CA GLN A 33 2.89 20.00 9.51
C GLN A 33 2.21 21.24 8.93
N GLN A 34 1.88 22.23 9.77
CA GLN A 34 1.27 23.49 9.32
C GLN A 34 2.18 24.21 8.31
N GLN A 35 3.48 24.28 8.56
CA GLN A 35 4.46 24.88 7.64
C GLN A 35 4.49 24.18 6.28
N VAL A 36 4.50 22.85 6.25
CA VAL A 36 4.45 22.07 5.00
C VAL A 36 3.12 22.26 4.25
N GLU A 37 2.03 22.43 4.99
CA GLU A 37 0.68 22.53 4.44
C GLU A 37 0.23 23.97 4.15
N GLU A 38 0.96 24.99 4.57
CA GLU A 38 0.62 26.41 4.47
C GLU A 38 0.14 26.81 3.06
N ARG A 39 0.92 26.47 2.02
CA ARG A 39 0.58 26.78 0.63
C ARG A 39 -0.71 26.12 0.19
N ARG A 40 -0.96 24.89 0.61
CA ARG A 40 -2.18 24.13 0.33
C ARG A 40 -3.38 24.77 1.04
N ASP A 41 -3.21 25.16 2.30
CA ASP A 41 -4.27 25.77 3.09
C ASP A 41 -4.64 27.17 2.56
N ALA A 42 -3.64 27.97 2.18
CA ALA A 42 -3.88 29.29 1.57
C ALA A 42 -4.62 29.24 0.22
N SER A 43 -4.43 28.17 -0.56
CA SER A 43 -5.07 27.96 -1.86
C SER A 43 -6.34 27.08 -1.79
N TYR A 44 -6.76 26.68 -0.60
CA TYR A 44 -7.89 25.76 -0.43
C TYR A 44 -9.21 26.41 -0.90
N SER A 45 -10.00 25.62 -1.65
CA SER A 45 -11.33 26.03 -2.11
C SER A 45 -12.37 24.96 -1.82
N TYR A 46 -13.59 25.37 -1.54
CA TYR A 46 -14.67 24.45 -1.17
C TYR A 46 -15.32 23.84 -2.41
N LEU A 47 -15.41 22.53 -2.43
CA LEU A 47 -16.13 21.79 -3.46
C LEU A 47 -17.58 22.25 -3.49
N SER A 48 -18.03 22.69 -4.67
CA SER A 48 -19.39 23.17 -4.90
C SER A 48 -19.92 22.63 -6.22
N LEU A 49 -21.23 22.50 -6.32
CA LEU A 49 -21.92 22.07 -7.52
C LEU A 49 -22.76 23.22 -8.08
N TYR A 50 -22.62 23.51 -9.37
CA TYR A 50 -23.50 24.42 -10.07
C TYR A 50 -24.35 23.67 -11.10
N ARG A 51 -25.67 23.89 -11.06
CA ARG A 51 -26.65 23.30 -12.00
C ARG A 51 -27.12 24.39 -12.96
N PRO A 52 -26.58 24.45 -14.19
CA PRO A 52 -26.85 25.58 -15.10
C PRO A 52 -28.33 25.72 -15.47
N LEU A 53 -29.02 24.59 -15.68
CA LEU A 53 -30.46 24.62 -16.05
C LEU A 53 -31.35 25.11 -14.92
N GLU A 54 -31.03 24.80 -13.69
CA GLU A 54 -31.76 25.19 -12.48
C GLU A 54 -31.26 26.54 -11.94
N LYS A 55 -30.14 27.05 -12.46
CA LYS A 55 -29.40 28.22 -11.94
C LYS A 55 -29.14 28.12 -10.45
N LYS A 56 -28.89 26.89 -9.96
CA LYS A 56 -28.73 26.58 -8.56
C LYS A 56 -27.27 26.26 -8.24
N PHE A 57 -26.74 26.93 -7.21
CA PHE A 57 -25.44 26.69 -6.62
C PHE A 57 -25.63 25.97 -5.29
N VAL A 58 -24.85 24.86 -5.08
CA VAL A 58 -24.86 24.08 -3.83
C VAL A 58 -23.43 23.92 -3.36
N ARG A 59 -23.11 24.46 -2.21
CA ARG A 59 -21.82 24.25 -1.54
C ARG A 59 -21.84 22.89 -0.84
N LEU A 60 -20.91 22.01 -1.17
CA LEU A 60 -20.83 20.64 -0.65
C LEU A 60 -19.79 20.50 0.48
N ALA A 61 -18.72 21.29 0.42
CA ALA A 61 -17.65 21.31 1.42
C ALA A 61 -17.65 22.61 2.23
N ASP A 62 -17.11 22.58 3.45
CA ASP A 62 -16.87 23.73 4.32
C ASP A 62 -15.61 23.50 5.19
N ASP A 63 -15.39 24.32 6.23
CA ASP A 63 -14.23 24.25 7.11
C ASP A 63 -14.15 22.94 7.89
N TYR A 64 -15.28 22.31 8.21
CA TYR A 64 -15.35 21.05 8.95
C TYR A 64 -15.35 19.85 8.01
N LEU A 65 -16.15 19.90 6.95
CA LEU A 65 -16.25 18.84 5.95
C LEU A 65 -15.47 19.23 4.69
N ARG A 66 -14.15 19.24 4.78
CA ARG A 66 -13.30 19.74 3.68
C ARG A 66 -13.24 18.79 2.47
N ARG A 67 -13.42 17.49 2.66
CA ARG A 67 -13.32 16.49 1.60
C ARG A 67 -14.65 15.81 1.31
N VAL A 68 -15.13 15.93 0.07
CA VAL A 68 -16.34 15.25 -0.41
C VAL A 68 -16.00 14.43 -1.67
N ALA A 69 -16.24 13.11 -1.62
CA ALA A 69 -16.16 12.22 -2.76
C ALA A 69 -17.53 12.14 -3.45
N LEU A 70 -17.56 12.48 -4.73
CA LEU A 70 -18.79 12.50 -5.51
C LEU A 70 -19.14 11.07 -5.99
N GLY A 71 -20.41 10.73 -5.93
CA GLY A 71 -20.93 9.54 -6.58
C GLY A 71 -20.97 9.69 -8.10
N SER A 72 -20.59 8.67 -8.84
CA SER A 72 -20.57 8.71 -10.31
C SER A 72 -21.95 8.52 -10.97
N LYS A 73 -22.90 7.91 -10.26
CA LYS A 73 -24.23 7.53 -10.77
C LYS A 73 -25.37 7.81 -9.80
N SER A 74 -25.16 8.69 -8.83
CA SER A 74 -26.13 8.98 -7.77
C SER A 74 -26.10 10.46 -7.41
N ASP A 75 -27.22 10.97 -6.89
CA ASP A 75 -27.27 12.28 -6.25
C ASP A 75 -26.71 12.26 -4.80
N LEU A 76 -26.02 11.19 -4.42
CA LEU A 76 -25.37 11.04 -3.14
C LEU A 76 -23.84 11.01 -3.31
N GLY A 77 -23.14 11.54 -2.32
CA GLY A 77 -21.71 11.47 -2.17
C GLY A 77 -21.33 11.17 -0.71
N ILE A 78 -20.03 11.09 -0.44
CA ILE A 78 -19.50 10.85 0.90
C ILE A 78 -18.62 12.04 1.29
N GLY A 79 -18.89 12.59 2.47
CA GLY A 79 -18.07 13.61 3.11
C GLY A 79 -17.25 13.03 4.27
N TYR A 80 -16.05 13.55 4.45
CA TYR A 80 -15.11 13.10 5.49
C TYR A 80 -14.72 14.27 6.37
N ASP A 81 -14.99 14.17 7.67
CA ASP A 81 -14.63 15.15 8.68
C ASP A 81 -13.59 14.55 9.64
N GLN A 82 -12.36 15.04 9.56
CA GLN A 82 -11.25 14.63 10.43
C GLN A 82 -11.07 15.60 11.61
N SER A 83 -11.71 16.79 11.56
CA SER A 83 -11.49 17.87 12.51
C SER A 83 -11.69 17.48 13.98
N PRO A 84 -12.64 16.58 14.36
CA PRO A 84 -12.78 16.16 15.74
C PRO A 84 -11.61 15.31 16.29
N TYR A 85 -10.73 14.81 15.40
CA TYR A 85 -9.70 13.82 15.72
C TYR A 85 -8.28 14.29 15.36
N GLU A 86 -8.09 15.51 14.86
CA GLU A 86 -6.78 16.01 14.42
C GLU A 86 -5.76 16.04 15.56
N LEU A 87 -6.18 16.42 16.78
CA LEU A 87 -5.30 16.40 17.95
C LEU A 87 -4.88 14.97 18.32
N GLU A 88 -5.81 14.01 18.25
CA GLU A 88 -5.53 12.60 18.52
C GLU A 88 -4.53 12.05 17.50
N PHE A 89 -4.65 12.43 16.21
CA PHE A 89 -3.69 12.09 15.18
C PHE A 89 -2.28 12.60 15.48
N SER A 90 -2.15 13.86 15.92
CA SER A 90 -0.87 14.47 16.27
C SER A 90 -0.16 13.75 17.44
N LEU A 91 -0.91 13.12 18.33
CA LEU A 91 -0.40 12.40 19.50
C LEU A 91 -0.10 10.92 19.22
N THR A 92 -0.92 10.27 18.39
CA THR A 92 -0.91 8.81 18.26
C THR A 92 -0.55 8.31 16.86
N GLY A 93 -0.57 9.18 15.85
CA GLY A 93 -0.46 8.81 14.44
C GLY A 93 -1.70 8.12 13.87
N ALA A 94 -2.76 7.92 14.66
CA ALA A 94 -3.99 7.26 14.22
C ALA A 94 -4.99 8.27 13.63
N SER A 95 -5.24 8.16 12.32
CA SER A 95 -6.20 9.03 11.64
C SER A 95 -7.61 8.48 11.77
N TYR A 96 -8.52 9.27 12.33
CA TYR A 96 -9.94 8.99 12.42
C TYR A 96 -10.75 10.06 11.68
N GLN A 97 -11.96 9.71 11.28
CA GLN A 97 -12.88 10.61 10.59
C GLN A 97 -14.34 10.25 10.87
N ASP A 98 -15.18 11.24 10.95
CA ASP A 98 -16.62 11.05 10.81
C ASP A 98 -16.98 11.03 9.33
N ILE A 99 -17.84 10.10 8.94
CA ILE A 99 -18.24 9.92 7.54
C ILE A 99 -19.71 10.29 7.40
N TYR A 100 -19.99 11.16 6.44
CA TYR A 100 -21.33 11.66 6.15
C TYR A 100 -21.79 11.25 4.76
N VAL A 101 -23.05 10.85 4.62
CA VAL A 101 -23.73 10.82 3.32
C VAL A 101 -24.13 12.26 3.00
N VAL A 102 -23.76 12.75 1.82
CA VAL A 102 -24.02 14.11 1.35
C VAL A 102 -25.00 14.06 0.18
N ASN A 103 -26.13 14.73 0.31
CA ASN A 103 -27.06 14.90 -0.80
C ASN A 103 -26.53 15.99 -1.74
N LEU A 104 -26.17 15.62 -2.97
CA LEU A 104 -25.57 16.53 -3.95
C LEU A 104 -26.56 17.56 -4.52
N LYS A 105 -27.90 17.36 -4.34
CA LYS A 105 -28.93 18.33 -4.76
C LYS A 105 -29.15 19.43 -3.75
N THR A 106 -29.05 19.09 -2.47
CA THR A 106 -29.40 20.00 -1.38
C THR A 106 -28.20 20.49 -0.57
N GLY A 107 -27.12 19.73 -0.55
CA GLY A 107 -25.97 19.91 0.35
C GLY A 107 -26.21 19.34 1.75
N GLU A 108 -27.36 18.72 2.00
CA GLU A 108 -27.69 18.12 3.30
C GLU A 108 -26.75 16.95 3.60
N ARG A 109 -26.37 16.83 4.88
CA ARG A 109 -25.43 15.84 5.38
C ARG A 109 -26.09 14.99 6.45
N LYS A 110 -25.91 13.68 6.35
CA LYS A 110 -26.35 12.72 7.36
C LYS A 110 -25.15 11.93 7.84
N LEU A 111 -24.88 11.92 9.14
CA LEU A 111 -23.81 11.10 9.73
C LEU A 111 -24.06 9.63 9.42
N ALA A 112 -23.10 8.97 8.78
CA ALA A 112 -23.13 7.55 8.45
C ALA A 112 -22.30 6.74 9.45
N LEU A 113 -21.03 7.11 9.62
CA LEU A 113 -20.10 6.42 10.53
C LEU A 113 -19.38 7.44 11.40
N LYS A 114 -19.28 7.16 12.70
CA LYS A 114 -18.56 7.99 13.66
C LYS A 114 -17.21 7.37 13.97
N LYS A 115 -16.17 8.21 14.04
CA LYS A 115 -14.80 7.83 14.41
C LYS A 115 -14.29 6.60 13.62
N ASN A 116 -14.55 6.56 12.32
CA ASN A 116 -14.06 5.49 11.47
C ASN A 116 -12.58 5.72 11.12
N ARG A 117 -11.76 4.67 11.18
CA ARG A 117 -10.35 4.74 10.86
C ARG A 117 -10.07 4.33 9.40
N TRP A 118 -10.78 3.33 8.88
CA TRP A 118 -10.50 2.76 7.56
C TRP A 118 -11.74 2.72 6.68
N SER A 119 -11.70 3.48 5.61
CA SER A 119 -12.70 3.46 4.53
C SER A 119 -12.01 3.31 3.17
N PHE A 120 -12.59 2.49 2.30
CA PHE A 120 -12.00 2.05 1.04
C PHE A 120 -12.78 2.51 -0.19
N GLY A 121 -13.60 3.53 -0.04
CA GLY A 121 -14.29 4.20 -1.12
C GLY A 121 -15.65 3.59 -1.51
N LEU A 122 -16.28 4.27 -2.46
CA LEU A 122 -17.61 3.94 -2.95
C LEU A 122 -17.58 2.82 -3.99
N SER A 123 -18.69 2.04 -4.02
CA SER A 123 -18.95 1.14 -5.15
C SER A 123 -19.14 1.92 -6.46
N PRO A 124 -18.86 1.33 -7.65
CA PRO A 124 -19.00 2.01 -8.94
C PRO A 124 -20.40 2.56 -9.24
N ASP A 125 -21.46 1.98 -8.67
CA ASP A 125 -22.83 2.48 -8.77
C ASP A 125 -23.22 3.47 -7.67
N THR A 126 -22.29 3.76 -6.75
CA THR A 126 -22.47 4.69 -5.60
C THR A 126 -23.51 4.21 -4.56
N ARG A 127 -23.86 2.95 -4.56
CA ARG A 127 -24.82 2.42 -3.55
C ARG A 127 -24.15 2.16 -2.20
N TYR A 128 -22.89 1.74 -2.20
CA TYR A 128 -22.21 1.26 -1.00
C TYR A 128 -20.90 2.00 -0.76
N LEU A 129 -20.58 2.22 0.53
CA LEU A 129 -19.26 2.57 1.02
C LEU A 129 -18.63 1.31 1.65
N LEU A 130 -17.41 0.95 1.22
CA LEU A 130 -16.63 -0.08 1.88
C LEU A 130 -15.85 0.51 3.05
N TYR A 131 -15.97 -0.10 4.23
CA TYR A 131 -15.21 0.29 5.41
C TYR A 131 -14.81 -0.93 6.23
N TYR A 132 -13.87 -0.72 7.17
CA TYR A 132 -13.42 -1.75 8.08
C TYR A 132 -13.53 -1.27 9.52
N GLN A 133 -13.99 -2.14 10.39
CA GLN A 133 -14.16 -1.88 11.81
C GLN A 133 -14.12 -3.19 12.59
N ASP A 134 -13.48 -3.18 13.77
CA ASP A 134 -13.47 -4.29 14.73
C ASP A 134 -13.09 -5.66 14.12
N GLY A 135 -12.12 -5.69 13.20
CA GLY A 135 -11.63 -6.92 12.57
C GLY A 135 -12.42 -7.37 11.34
N HIS A 136 -13.45 -6.62 10.94
CA HIS A 136 -14.32 -7.01 9.82
C HIS A 136 -14.48 -5.92 8.77
N PHE A 137 -14.66 -6.34 7.51
CA PHE A 137 -15.12 -5.47 6.44
C PHE A 137 -16.64 -5.37 6.44
N PHE A 138 -17.11 -4.17 6.13
CA PHE A 138 -18.52 -3.84 6.01
C PHE A 138 -18.80 -3.06 4.73
N SER A 139 -20.01 -3.21 4.21
CA SER A 139 -20.59 -2.28 3.25
C SER A 139 -21.71 -1.47 3.91
N TYR A 140 -21.65 -0.16 3.78
CA TYR A 140 -22.72 0.75 4.23
C TYR A 140 -23.56 1.17 3.02
N GLU A 141 -24.86 0.89 3.02
CA GLU A 141 -25.78 1.28 1.96
C GLU A 141 -26.22 2.72 2.15
N LEU A 142 -25.86 3.61 1.21
CA LEU A 142 -26.04 5.04 1.35
C LEU A 142 -27.51 5.46 1.45
N ALA A 143 -28.40 4.80 0.70
CA ALA A 143 -29.81 5.15 0.64
C ALA A 143 -30.59 4.77 1.91
N THR A 144 -30.32 3.62 2.48
CA THR A 144 -31.04 3.08 3.64
C THR A 144 -30.36 3.40 4.95
N GLY A 145 -29.03 3.58 4.94
CA GLY A 145 -28.21 3.72 6.14
C GLY A 145 -27.90 2.38 6.82
N GLN A 146 -28.11 1.26 6.14
CA GLN A 146 -27.86 -0.08 6.68
C GLN A 146 -26.41 -0.49 6.42
N SER A 147 -25.77 -1.10 7.43
CA SER A 147 -24.46 -1.73 7.33
C SER A 147 -24.59 -3.24 7.27
N TYR A 148 -23.83 -3.86 6.36
CA TYR A 148 -23.76 -5.31 6.20
C TYR A 148 -22.34 -5.78 6.54
N ASN A 149 -22.19 -6.71 7.47
CA ASN A 149 -20.90 -7.32 7.75
C ASN A 149 -20.55 -8.31 6.63
N LEU A 150 -19.43 -8.09 5.94
CA LEU A 150 -19.01 -8.87 4.78
C LEU A 150 -18.22 -10.13 5.18
N THR A 151 -17.59 -10.13 6.34
CA THR A 151 -16.55 -11.13 6.67
C THR A 151 -16.83 -11.96 7.91
N ALA A 152 -17.79 -11.62 8.77
CA ALA A 152 -18.05 -12.37 10.01
C ALA A 152 -18.43 -13.85 9.79
N GLY A 153 -19.00 -14.21 8.65
CA GLY A 153 -19.38 -15.58 8.32
C GLY A 153 -18.34 -16.36 7.50
N LEU A 154 -17.16 -15.79 7.26
CA LEU A 154 -16.11 -16.41 6.47
C LEU A 154 -15.08 -17.12 7.37
N PRO A 155 -14.49 -18.24 6.93
CA PRO A 155 -13.52 -19.02 7.72
C PRO A 155 -12.10 -18.46 7.60
N ALA A 156 -11.96 -17.13 7.56
CA ALA A 156 -10.67 -16.42 7.45
C ALA A 156 -10.69 -15.13 8.26
N SER A 157 -9.55 -14.73 8.79
CA SER A 157 -9.31 -13.37 9.33
C SER A 157 -8.99 -12.43 8.18
N PHE A 158 -9.42 -11.18 8.29
CA PHE A 158 -9.07 -10.10 7.36
C PHE A 158 -8.33 -8.98 8.08
N ALA A 159 -7.84 -9.29 9.28
CA ALA A 159 -6.89 -8.46 10.00
C ALA A 159 -5.48 -9.01 9.74
N ASP A 160 -4.53 -8.11 9.53
CA ASP A 160 -3.12 -8.46 9.45
C ASP A 160 -2.67 -9.04 10.80
N GLU A 161 -2.38 -10.33 10.82
CA GLU A 161 -1.96 -11.08 12.01
C GLU A 161 -0.44 -10.96 12.26
N ASP A 162 0.31 -10.44 11.29
CA ASP A 162 1.76 -10.28 11.37
C ASP A 162 2.21 -8.94 11.95
N VAL A 163 1.27 -8.12 12.43
CA VAL A 163 1.56 -6.83 13.06
C VAL A 163 2.29 -7.03 14.38
N ASP A 164 3.50 -6.52 14.49
CA ASP A 164 4.35 -6.57 15.69
C ASP A 164 4.57 -5.19 16.37
N TYR A 165 3.72 -4.23 16.06
CA TYR A 165 3.66 -2.90 16.67
C TYR A 165 2.25 -2.61 17.24
N ASN A 166 2.12 -1.54 18.04
CA ASN A 166 0.92 -1.26 18.83
C ASN A 166 -0.29 -0.79 18.01
N VAL A 167 -0.67 -1.56 17.00
CA VAL A 167 -1.94 -1.40 16.26
C VAL A 167 -2.65 -2.75 16.27
N LYS A 168 -3.86 -2.77 16.79
CA LYS A 168 -4.68 -3.99 16.80
C LYS A 168 -5.60 -4.04 15.59
N LEU A 169 -5.81 -5.24 15.05
CA LEU A 169 -6.77 -5.49 13.98
C LEU A 169 -6.57 -4.55 12.78
N LEU A 170 -5.32 -4.37 12.33
CA LEU A 170 -5.02 -3.65 11.10
C LEU A 170 -5.65 -4.41 9.92
N PRO A 171 -6.43 -3.77 9.03
CA PRO A 171 -6.98 -4.47 7.88
C PRO A 171 -5.93 -4.75 6.81
N ASP A 172 -5.99 -5.91 6.22
CA ASP A 172 -5.41 -6.11 4.89
C ASP A 172 -6.11 -5.23 3.85
N ILE A 173 -5.33 -4.68 2.90
CA ILE A 173 -5.88 -3.74 1.92
C ILE A 173 -6.75 -4.50 0.90
N PRO A 174 -8.05 -4.14 0.73
CA PRO A 174 -8.92 -4.79 -0.23
C PRO A 174 -8.52 -4.46 -1.67
N PHE A 175 -8.75 -5.39 -2.60
CA PHE A 175 -8.53 -5.13 -4.02
C PHE A 175 -9.59 -4.19 -4.63
N GLY A 176 -10.78 -4.11 -4.04
CA GLY A 176 -11.83 -3.16 -4.41
C GLY A 176 -13.13 -3.81 -4.90
N TRP A 177 -14.02 -2.96 -5.39
CA TRP A 177 -15.35 -3.33 -5.87
C TRP A 177 -15.32 -3.94 -7.28
N SER A 178 -16.20 -4.91 -7.53
CA SER A 178 -16.52 -5.33 -8.89
C SER A 178 -17.21 -4.19 -9.67
N LYS A 179 -17.05 -4.20 -10.99
CA LYS A 179 -17.63 -3.21 -11.92
C LYS A 179 -19.16 -3.11 -11.83
N ASP A 180 -19.83 -4.19 -11.53
CA ASP A 180 -21.26 -4.28 -11.32
C ASP A 180 -21.71 -3.98 -9.89
N SER A 181 -20.77 -3.64 -9.01
CA SER A 181 -20.98 -3.32 -7.58
C SER A 181 -21.60 -4.46 -6.75
N ARG A 182 -21.66 -5.67 -7.27
CA ARG A 182 -22.25 -6.84 -6.58
C ARG A 182 -21.29 -7.52 -5.62
N TYR A 183 -19.99 -7.35 -5.86
CA TYR A 183 -18.94 -8.02 -5.10
C TYR A 183 -17.85 -7.06 -4.69
N VAL A 184 -17.18 -7.41 -3.58
CA VAL A 184 -15.91 -6.85 -3.18
C VAL A 184 -14.85 -7.94 -3.26
N LEU A 185 -13.67 -7.63 -3.80
CA LEU A 185 -12.51 -8.49 -3.70
C LEU A 185 -11.70 -8.07 -2.49
N LEU A 186 -11.57 -8.98 -1.54
CA LEU A 186 -10.83 -8.82 -0.29
C LEU A 186 -9.57 -9.68 -0.29
N TYR A 187 -8.66 -9.37 0.60
CA TYR A 187 -7.42 -10.07 0.87
C TYR A 187 -7.37 -10.46 2.35
N ASP A 188 -6.95 -11.68 2.67
CA ASP A 188 -6.84 -12.20 4.04
C ASP A 188 -5.38 -12.43 4.46
N GLY A 189 -4.45 -11.70 3.85
CA GLY A 189 -3.01 -11.90 4.03
C GLY A 189 -2.42 -12.99 3.11
N TRP A 190 -3.24 -13.92 2.60
CA TRP A 190 -2.83 -15.04 1.75
C TRP A 190 -3.59 -15.09 0.43
N ASP A 191 -4.90 -15.17 0.50
CA ASP A 191 -5.79 -15.52 -0.59
C ASP A 191 -6.67 -14.35 -1.03
N VAL A 192 -7.19 -14.46 -2.25
CA VAL A 192 -8.17 -13.53 -2.84
C VAL A 192 -9.58 -14.05 -2.55
N TRP A 193 -10.39 -13.25 -1.90
CA TRP A 193 -11.78 -13.54 -1.61
C TRP A 193 -12.70 -12.66 -2.44
N GLN A 194 -13.75 -13.26 -3.00
CA GLN A 194 -14.87 -12.57 -3.64
C GLN A 194 -16.08 -12.64 -2.73
N VAL A 195 -16.55 -11.51 -2.21
CA VAL A 195 -17.62 -11.44 -1.22
C VAL A 195 -18.76 -10.59 -1.75
N GLU A 196 -20.02 -11.05 -1.57
CA GLU A 196 -21.20 -10.29 -1.96
C GLU A 196 -21.33 -8.98 -1.17
N ALA A 197 -21.84 -7.91 -1.82
CA ALA A 197 -21.99 -6.59 -1.22
C ALA A 197 -22.85 -6.59 0.07
N HIS A 198 -23.69 -7.57 0.28
CA HIS A 198 -24.51 -7.75 1.49
C HIS A 198 -23.93 -8.80 2.47
N GLY A 199 -22.74 -9.31 2.24
CA GLY A 199 -22.06 -10.24 3.15
C GLY A 199 -22.68 -11.63 3.28
N GLN A 200 -23.63 -12.00 2.44
CA GLN A 200 -24.33 -13.29 2.57
C GLN A 200 -23.49 -14.48 2.10
N LYS A 201 -22.64 -14.26 1.11
CA LYS A 201 -21.78 -15.29 0.53
C LYS A 201 -20.40 -14.74 0.17
N GLY A 202 -19.37 -15.51 0.49
CA GLY A 202 -18.00 -15.25 0.08
C GLY A 202 -17.34 -16.52 -0.45
N HIS A 203 -16.44 -16.35 -1.42
CA HIS A 203 -15.72 -17.44 -2.06
C HIS A 203 -14.24 -17.13 -2.10
N ASN A 204 -13.41 -18.03 -1.58
CA ASN A 204 -11.97 -18.00 -1.82
C ASN A 204 -11.71 -18.35 -3.31
N ARG A 205 -11.03 -17.42 -4.03
CA ARG A 205 -10.76 -17.53 -5.47
C ARG A 205 -9.44 -18.24 -5.76
N THR A 206 -8.54 -18.32 -4.79
CA THR A 206 -7.21 -18.93 -4.89
C THR A 206 -7.10 -20.21 -4.07
N GLY A 207 -7.40 -20.16 -2.78
CA GLY A 207 -7.64 -21.32 -1.90
C GLY A 207 -6.39 -22.13 -1.51
N ASN A 208 -5.21 -21.67 -1.86
CA ASN A 208 -3.97 -22.37 -1.57
C ASN A 208 -2.90 -21.49 -0.89
N GLY A 209 -3.18 -20.19 -0.72
CA GLY A 209 -2.19 -19.22 -0.25
C GLY A 209 -1.55 -19.62 1.08
N ALA A 210 -2.35 -19.73 2.13
CA ALA A 210 -1.84 -20.10 3.45
C ALA A 210 -1.19 -21.49 3.47
N LYS A 211 -1.75 -22.48 2.76
CA LYS A 211 -1.21 -23.83 2.69
C LYS A 211 0.16 -23.89 2.03
N ASP A 212 0.32 -23.20 0.91
CA ASP A 212 1.54 -23.22 0.10
C ASP A 212 2.51 -22.09 0.49
N GLN A 213 2.14 -21.27 1.50
CA GLN A 213 2.87 -20.09 1.97
C GLN A 213 3.12 -19.09 0.84
N ILE A 214 2.05 -18.82 0.09
CA ILE A 214 2.03 -17.91 -1.07
C ILE A 214 1.04 -16.78 -0.82
N HIS A 215 1.49 -15.55 -0.96
CA HIS A 215 0.68 -14.34 -0.86
C HIS A 215 0.24 -13.85 -2.24
N TYR A 216 -1.05 -13.58 -2.43
CA TYR A 216 -1.59 -12.93 -3.63
C TYR A 216 -1.74 -11.43 -3.36
N GLN A 217 -0.61 -10.72 -3.29
CA GLN A 217 -0.47 -9.42 -2.64
C GLN A 217 -1.15 -8.24 -3.36
N ARG A 218 -1.09 -8.19 -4.68
CA ARG A 218 -1.50 -7.02 -5.44
C ARG A 218 -2.12 -7.40 -6.78
N ARG A 219 -3.30 -6.87 -7.07
CA ARG A 219 -3.90 -6.99 -8.40
C ARG A 219 -3.24 -6.00 -9.38
N PHE A 220 -2.91 -6.45 -10.57
CA PHE A 220 -2.47 -5.58 -11.65
C PHE A 220 -3.68 -4.95 -12.34
N ILE A 221 -3.73 -3.62 -12.37
CA ILE A 221 -4.74 -2.84 -13.09
C ILE A 221 -4.29 -2.71 -14.54
N LEU A 222 -4.94 -3.44 -15.45
CA LEU A 222 -4.57 -3.47 -16.87
C LEU A 222 -5.25 -2.37 -17.69
N ASP A 223 -6.37 -1.85 -17.23
CA ASP A 223 -7.06 -0.68 -17.79
C ASP A 223 -6.99 0.47 -16.77
N PRO A 224 -6.20 1.53 -17.00
CA PRO A 224 -6.10 2.66 -16.10
C PRO A 224 -7.43 3.42 -15.90
N GLU A 225 -8.41 3.23 -16.79
CA GLU A 225 -9.71 3.90 -16.74
C GLU A 225 -10.80 3.02 -16.09
N GLU A 226 -10.44 1.84 -15.56
CA GLU A 226 -11.42 0.97 -14.94
C GLU A 226 -12.13 1.65 -13.76
N LYS A 227 -13.45 1.53 -13.72
CA LYS A 227 -14.29 2.05 -12.62
C LYS A 227 -14.63 0.99 -11.58
N GLY A 228 -14.08 -0.19 -11.71
CA GLY A 228 -14.27 -1.36 -10.85
C GLY A 228 -13.81 -2.62 -11.58
N ILE A 229 -13.58 -3.67 -10.82
CA ILE A 229 -12.99 -4.92 -11.30
C ILE A 229 -13.98 -5.65 -12.20
N ASP A 230 -13.64 -5.83 -13.46
CA ASP A 230 -14.46 -6.62 -14.40
C ASP A 230 -14.23 -8.12 -14.18
N LEU A 231 -15.09 -8.75 -13.39
CA LEU A 231 -15.00 -10.18 -13.06
C LEU A 231 -15.34 -11.11 -14.23
N SER A 232 -15.78 -10.57 -15.36
CA SER A 232 -15.93 -11.33 -16.62
C SER A 232 -14.61 -11.51 -17.36
N GLN A 233 -13.57 -10.79 -16.95
CA GLN A 233 -12.23 -10.87 -17.53
C GLN A 233 -11.24 -11.54 -16.56
N PRO A 234 -10.19 -12.16 -17.08
CA PRO A 234 -9.11 -12.67 -16.24
C PRO A 234 -8.47 -11.57 -15.41
N GLN A 235 -8.15 -11.86 -14.14
CA GLN A 235 -7.45 -10.95 -13.24
C GLN A 235 -6.03 -11.44 -12.99
N TYR A 236 -5.08 -10.52 -12.88
CA TYR A 236 -3.67 -10.83 -12.67
C TYR A 236 -3.21 -10.28 -11.32
N PHE A 237 -2.46 -11.12 -10.60
CA PHE A 237 -1.99 -10.79 -9.25
C PHE A 237 -0.48 -10.97 -9.15
N LEU A 238 0.18 -10.03 -8.49
CA LEU A 238 1.52 -10.25 -7.98
C LEU A 238 1.46 -11.31 -6.90
N THR A 239 2.30 -12.32 -7.01
CA THR A 239 2.34 -13.47 -6.13
C THR A 239 3.71 -13.57 -5.49
N TYR A 240 3.78 -13.81 -4.18
CA TYR A 240 5.01 -13.84 -3.40
C TYR A 240 5.08 -15.05 -2.50
N GLY A 241 6.24 -15.68 -2.44
CA GLY A 241 6.51 -16.82 -1.57
C GLY A 241 7.17 -16.40 -0.26
N GLU A 242 6.51 -16.66 0.87
CA GLU A 242 6.96 -16.23 2.18
C GLU A 242 8.38 -16.76 2.52
N TRP A 243 8.63 -18.03 2.29
CA TRP A 243 9.89 -18.64 2.70
C TRP A 243 10.96 -18.73 1.61
N ASN A 244 10.59 -18.70 0.34
CA ASN A 244 11.57 -18.78 -0.75
C ASN A 244 11.87 -17.44 -1.40
N LYS A 245 11.14 -16.37 -1.02
CA LYS A 245 11.26 -15.00 -1.52
C LYS A 245 11.07 -14.85 -3.04
N LYS A 246 10.58 -15.90 -3.70
CA LYS A 246 10.23 -15.84 -5.12
C LYS A 246 9.05 -14.91 -5.32
N GLN A 247 9.04 -14.25 -6.45
CA GLN A 247 7.83 -13.58 -6.92
C GLN A 247 7.36 -14.18 -8.24
N GLY A 248 6.11 -13.92 -8.53
CA GLY A 248 5.49 -14.34 -9.75
C GLY A 248 4.27 -13.55 -10.13
N ILE A 249 3.67 -13.95 -11.23
CA ILE A 249 2.40 -13.40 -11.68
C ILE A 249 1.40 -14.54 -11.80
N THR A 250 0.31 -14.43 -11.06
CA THR A 250 -0.80 -15.40 -11.11
C THR A 250 -1.97 -14.80 -11.89
N ARG A 251 -2.57 -15.62 -12.75
CA ARG A 251 -3.80 -15.31 -13.47
C ARG A 251 -4.96 -16.10 -12.88
N ILE A 252 -6.04 -15.41 -12.52
CA ILE A 252 -7.31 -16.00 -12.08
C ILE A 252 -8.32 -15.86 -13.22
N GLU A 253 -8.83 -16.97 -13.72
CA GLU A 253 -9.83 -16.98 -14.79
C GLU A 253 -11.20 -16.50 -14.32
N ALA A 254 -11.95 -15.84 -15.21
CA ALA A 254 -13.27 -15.28 -14.89
C ALA A 254 -14.27 -16.32 -14.35
N ALA A 255 -14.40 -17.45 -15.03
CA ALA A 255 -15.41 -18.48 -14.73
C ALA A 255 -14.89 -19.59 -13.79
N LYS A 256 -13.58 -19.69 -13.59
CA LYS A 256 -12.95 -20.79 -12.84
C LYS A 256 -12.42 -20.28 -11.50
N ARG A 257 -12.58 -21.09 -10.46
CA ARG A 257 -11.96 -20.86 -9.14
C ARG A 257 -10.50 -21.35 -9.11
N THR A 258 -9.80 -21.32 -10.24
CA THR A 258 -8.44 -21.83 -10.36
C THR A 258 -7.51 -20.67 -10.66
N ALA A 259 -6.61 -20.42 -9.73
CA ALA A 259 -5.45 -19.56 -9.94
C ALA A 259 -4.40 -20.36 -10.74
N ARG A 260 -3.85 -19.74 -11.78
CA ARG A 260 -2.74 -20.28 -12.56
C ARG A 260 -1.51 -19.42 -12.38
N LEU A 261 -0.50 -19.97 -11.75
CA LEU A 261 0.80 -19.34 -11.64
C LEU A 261 1.48 -19.33 -13.02
N LEU A 262 1.76 -18.13 -13.55
CA LEU A 262 2.35 -17.93 -14.88
C LEU A 262 3.85 -17.78 -14.82
N LEU A 263 4.34 -17.02 -13.83
CA LEU A 263 5.77 -16.80 -13.56
C LEU A 263 6.03 -17.12 -12.09
N TRP A 264 7.20 -17.69 -11.79
CA TRP A 264 7.64 -17.97 -10.42
C TRP A 264 9.16 -18.09 -10.36
N GLU A 265 9.84 -16.99 -10.00
CA GLU A 265 11.28 -16.85 -10.15
C GLU A 265 11.93 -16.19 -8.92
N ASP A 266 13.24 -16.34 -8.79
CA ASP A 266 14.07 -15.55 -7.88
C ASP A 266 14.30 -14.14 -8.50
N ALA A 267 13.20 -13.42 -8.63
CA ALA A 267 13.11 -12.12 -9.29
C ALA A 267 11.95 -11.32 -8.73
N GLN A 268 11.87 -10.03 -9.08
CA GLN A 268 10.71 -9.18 -8.79
C GLN A 268 10.01 -8.76 -10.09
N PHE A 269 8.68 -8.64 -10.00
CA PHE A 269 7.79 -8.26 -11.08
C PHE A 269 6.95 -7.04 -10.67
N ASN A 270 7.36 -5.84 -11.06
CA ASN A 270 6.75 -4.61 -10.55
C ASN A 270 5.60 -4.07 -11.40
N ARG A 271 5.61 -4.34 -12.68
CA ARG A 271 4.63 -3.84 -13.65
C ARG A 271 4.08 -4.95 -14.51
N LEU A 272 2.80 -4.87 -14.84
CA LEU A 272 2.17 -5.63 -15.91
C LEU A 272 1.24 -4.68 -16.66
N LEU A 273 1.47 -4.50 -17.93
CA LEU A 273 0.72 -3.63 -18.83
C LEU A 273 0.14 -4.46 -19.96
N LYS A 274 -1.06 -4.10 -20.42
CA LYS A 274 -1.71 -4.75 -21.58
C LYS A 274 -1.85 -3.76 -22.73
N ALA A 275 -1.57 -4.20 -23.95
CA ALA A 275 -1.83 -3.41 -25.13
C ALA A 275 -3.35 -3.20 -25.34
N ARG A 276 -3.76 -1.97 -25.69
CA ARG A 276 -5.20 -1.65 -25.88
C ARG A 276 -5.90 -2.48 -26.98
N LYS A 277 -5.17 -2.82 -28.04
CA LYS A 277 -5.74 -3.44 -29.27
C LYS A 277 -5.18 -4.83 -29.57
N ALA A 278 -4.46 -5.45 -28.64
CA ALA A 278 -3.85 -6.76 -28.87
C ALA A 278 -3.70 -7.54 -27.56
N GLU A 279 -3.71 -8.86 -27.63
CA GLU A 279 -3.37 -9.75 -26.52
C GLU A 279 -1.84 -9.82 -26.36
N ARG A 280 -1.23 -8.66 -26.10
CA ARG A 280 0.19 -8.48 -25.83
C ARG A 280 0.38 -7.76 -24.50
N TYR A 281 1.35 -8.24 -23.74
CA TYR A 281 1.62 -7.79 -22.40
C TYR A 281 3.09 -7.39 -22.27
N LEU A 282 3.34 -6.36 -21.47
CA LEU A 282 4.66 -5.97 -21.04
C LEU A 282 4.74 -6.12 -19.52
N PHE A 283 5.83 -6.67 -19.04
CA PHE A 283 6.10 -6.68 -17.60
C PHE A 283 7.57 -6.33 -17.33
N THR A 284 7.86 -5.83 -16.13
CA THR A 284 9.24 -5.62 -15.69
C THR A 284 9.69 -6.81 -14.87
N ARG A 285 10.95 -7.23 -15.07
CA ARG A 285 11.63 -8.25 -14.29
C ARG A 285 12.98 -7.70 -13.85
N GLU A 286 13.29 -7.91 -12.57
CA GLU A 286 14.57 -7.56 -11.96
C GLU A 286 15.00 -8.61 -10.95
N ASN A 287 16.28 -8.64 -10.62
CA ASN A 287 16.79 -9.25 -9.41
C ASN A 287 17.98 -8.42 -8.88
N TYR A 288 18.65 -8.86 -7.82
CA TYR A 288 19.73 -8.05 -7.25
C TYR A 288 20.90 -7.79 -8.21
N GLN A 289 21.12 -8.67 -9.21
CA GLN A 289 22.18 -8.57 -10.20
C GLN A 289 21.71 -8.01 -11.57
N GLU A 290 20.40 -8.00 -11.81
CA GLU A 290 19.81 -7.61 -13.09
C GLU A 290 18.91 -6.40 -12.92
N PHE A 291 19.23 -5.32 -13.61
CA PHE A 291 18.43 -4.09 -13.66
C PHE A 291 17.01 -4.38 -14.17
N PRO A 292 15.98 -3.65 -13.67
CA PRO A 292 14.61 -3.84 -14.15
C PRO A 292 14.48 -3.51 -15.65
N ASP A 293 14.25 -4.55 -16.44
CA ASP A 293 14.01 -4.47 -17.88
C ASP A 293 12.60 -4.89 -18.25
N PHE A 294 12.13 -4.41 -19.40
CA PHE A 294 10.84 -4.79 -19.94
C PHE A 294 10.95 -6.07 -20.77
N TYR A 295 9.93 -6.92 -20.57
CA TYR A 295 9.71 -8.15 -21.34
C TYR A 295 8.35 -8.10 -22.00
N ALA A 296 8.28 -8.51 -23.29
CA ALA A 296 7.05 -8.64 -24.05
C ALA A 296 6.61 -10.11 -24.12
N ALA A 297 5.32 -10.35 -23.92
CA ALA A 297 4.76 -11.70 -23.90
C ALA A 297 3.28 -11.74 -24.37
N ASP A 298 2.71 -12.95 -24.44
CA ASP A 298 1.28 -13.18 -24.60
C ASP A 298 0.52 -13.09 -23.25
N ALA A 299 -0.78 -13.40 -23.25
CA ALA A 299 -1.64 -13.36 -22.06
C ALA A 299 -1.28 -14.41 -20.98
N PHE A 300 -0.48 -15.40 -21.32
CA PHE A 300 0.01 -16.43 -20.40
C PHE A 300 1.47 -16.23 -20.02
N LEU A 301 2.07 -15.11 -20.47
CA LEU A 301 3.45 -14.71 -20.22
C LEU A 301 4.47 -15.77 -20.67
N VAL A 302 4.06 -16.63 -21.60
CA VAL A 302 4.93 -17.67 -22.17
C VAL A 302 5.84 -17.08 -23.25
N LYS A 303 7.07 -17.59 -23.33
CA LYS A 303 8.08 -17.13 -24.30
C LYS A 303 8.32 -15.61 -24.24
N ALA A 304 8.42 -15.09 -23.03
CA ALA A 304 8.71 -13.68 -22.83
C ALA A 304 10.06 -13.30 -23.44
N THR A 305 10.06 -12.22 -24.22
CA THR A 305 11.27 -11.69 -24.87
C THR A 305 11.65 -10.39 -24.20
N ARG A 306 12.88 -10.26 -23.69
CA ARG A 306 13.45 -9.01 -23.20
C ARG A 306 13.53 -8.01 -24.38
N ILE A 307 12.97 -6.81 -24.17
CA ILE A 307 12.90 -5.77 -25.21
C ILE A 307 13.67 -4.51 -24.84
N THR A 308 14.21 -4.42 -23.62
CA THR A 308 15.08 -3.31 -23.20
C THR A 308 16.39 -3.84 -22.62
N GLU A 309 17.44 -3.03 -22.67
CA GLU A 309 18.67 -3.14 -21.90
C GLU A 309 18.93 -1.75 -21.32
N ALA A 310 18.24 -1.43 -20.18
CA ALA A 310 18.15 -0.07 -19.70
C ALA A 310 19.39 0.37 -18.90
N ASN A 311 20.25 -0.56 -18.48
CA ASN A 311 21.45 -0.27 -17.69
C ASN A 311 22.69 -1.02 -18.23
N PRO A 312 23.10 -0.86 -19.50
CA PRO A 312 24.25 -1.57 -20.08
C PRO A 312 25.58 -1.21 -19.40
N GLN A 313 25.70 0.00 -18.87
CA GLN A 313 26.88 0.50 -18.16
C GLN A 313 27.16 -0.23 -16.83
N GLN A 314 26.22 -1.01 -16.28
CA GLN A 314 26.48 -1.80 -15.08
C GLN A 314 27.69 -2.73 -15.22
N LYS A 315 27.98 -3.18 -16.45
CA LYS A 315 29.12 -4.05 -16.76
C LYS A 315 30.48 -3.37 -16.54
N GLU A 316 30.50 -2.03 -16.43
CA GLU A 316 31.72 -1.23 -16.20
C GLU A 316 32.05 -1.11 -14.70
N PHE A 317 31.15 -1.55 -13.83
CA PHE A 317 31.30 -1.45 -12.37
C PHE A 317 31.48 -2.83 -11.73
N LEU A 318 32.17 -2.85 -10.61
CA LEU A 318 32.18 -4.00 -9.74
C LEU A 318 30.79 -4.16 -9.11
N TRP A 319 30.15 -5.29 -9.37
CA TRP A 319 28.81 -5.60 -8.84
C TRP A 319 28.85 -6.80 -7.90
N SER A 320 27.85 -6.92 -7.02
CA SER A 320 27.71 -8.06 -6.13
C SER A 320 27.80 -9.39 -6.88
N SER A 321 28.42 -10.38 -6.26
CA SER A 321 28.45 -11.76 -6.79
C SER A 321 27.15 -12.54 -6.59
N GLY A 322 26.13 -11.93 -6.01
CA GLY A 322 24.81 -12.52 -5.81
C GLY A 322 24.30 -12.38 -4.38
N VAL A 323 23.26 -13.14 -4.08
CA VAL A 323 22.56 -13.12 -2.80
C VAL A 323 22.37 -14.55 -2.26
N ARG A 324 22.29 -14.66 -0.96
CA ARG A 324 21.92 -15.92 -0.28
C ARG A 324 20.81 -15.66 0.72
N LEU A 325 19.83 -16.53 0.75
CA LEU A 325 18.82 -16.57 1.80
C LEU A 325 19.29 -17.52 2.88
N ILE A 326 19.35 -17.05 4.12
CA ILE A 326 19.81 -17.82 5.27
C ILE A 326 18.61 -18.08 6.18
N ASP A 327 18.30 -19.35 6.43
CA ASP A 327 17.30 -19.74 7.42
C ASP A 327 17.95 -19.86 8.79
N TYR A 328 17.31 -19.29 9.82
CA TYR A 328 17.79 -19.40 11.20
C TYR A 328 16.62 -19.38 12.19
N SER A 329 16.92 -19.58 13.46
CA SER A 329 15.96 -19.43 14.55
C SER A 329 16.43 -18.33 15.49
N SER A 330 15.52 -17.41 15.86
CA SER A 330 15.83 -16.43 16.89
C SER A 330 16.15 -17.10 18.24
N ALA A 331 16.78 -16.39 19.17
CA ALA A 331 17.01 -16.88 20.54
C ALA A 331 15.74 -17.27 21.30
N LYS A 332 14.56 -16.87 20.80
CA LYS A 332 13.23 -17.25 21.30
C LYS A 332 12.59 -18.40 20.52
N GLY A 333 13.32 -19.03 19.60
CA GLY A 333 12.85 -20.19 18.82
C GLY A 333 11.94 -19.85 17.64
N LYS A 334 11.73 -18.56 17.29
CA LYS A 334 10.97 -18.17 16.11
C LYS A 334 11.82 -18.41 14.86
N LYS A 335 11.27 -19.10 13.86
CA LYS A 335 11.91 -19.25 12.55
C LYS A 335 11.95 -17.91 11.83
N LEU A 336 13.11 -17.53 11.36
CA LEU A 336 13.38 -16.27 10.67
C LEU A 336 14.34 -16.51 9.51
N GLN A 337 14.52 -15.48 8.68
CA GLN A 337 15.43 -15.49 7.55
C GLN A 337 16.30 -14.24 7.53
N ALA A 338 17.43 -14.35 6.87
CA ALA A 338 18.31 -13.21 6.60
C ALA A 338 18.70 -13.19 5.11
N ALA A 339 18.75 -12.02 4.52
CA ALA A 339 19.31 -11.82 3.20
C ALA A 339 20.80 -11.45 3.31
N LEU A 340 21.68 -12.28 2.75
CA LEU A 340 23.10 -12.03 2.65
C LEU A 340 23.46 -11.61 1.23
N PHE A 341 23.89 -10.37 1.05
CA PHE A 341 24.37 -9.82 -0.20
C PHE A 341 25.89 -9.95 -0.27
N LEU A 342 26.37 -10.69 -1.26
CA LEU A 342 27.79 -11.03 -1.40
C LEU A 342 28.59 -9.88 -1.99
N PRO A 343 29.87 -9.69 -1.58
CA PRO A 343 30.72 -8.69 -2.17
C PRO A 343 31.04 -8.99 -3.65
N ALA A 344 31.46 -7.99 -4.37
CA ALA A 344 32.00 -8.18 -5.70
C ALA A 344 33.25 -9.09 -5.66
N GLY A 345 33.33 -10.01 -6.62
CA GLY A 345 34.45 -10.97 -6.67
C GLY A 345 34.49 -11.94 -5.49
N TYR A 346 33.33 -12.28 -4.89
CA TYR A 346 33.24 -13.26 -3.80
C TYR A 346 33.87 -14.60 -4.19
N GLN A 347 34.63 -15.15 -3.25
CA GLN A 347 35.25 -16.48 -3.33
C GLN A 347 34.87 -17.30 -2.11
N GLU A 348 34.37 -18.50 -2.33
CA GLU A 348 34.01 -19.44 -1.25
C GLU A 348 35.21 -19.69 -0.35
N GLY A 349 34.96 -19.73 0.98
CA GLY A 349 36.00 -19.99 2.00
C GLY A 349 36.85 -18.76 2.36
N LYS A 350 36.77 -17.64 1.63
CA LYS A 350 37.44 -16.38 1.98
C LYS A 350 36.58 -15.62 2.98
N ARG A 351 37.23 -14.97 3.95
CA ARG A 351 36.57 -14.05 4.91
C ARG A 351 36.44 -12.66 4.35
N TYR A 352 35.28 -12.03 4.56
CA TYR A 352 34.96 -10.68 4.12
C TYR A 352 34.45 -9.83 5.28
N PRO A 353 34.78 -8.55 5.34
CA PRO A 353 34.14 -7.63 6.27
C PRO A 353 32.65 -7.57 5.96
N THR A 354 31.84 -7.64 7.00
CA THR A 354 30.37 -7.72 6.85
C THR A 354 29.70 -6.56 7.58
N ILE A 355 28.82 -5.84 6.90
CA ILE A 355 27.94 -4.83 7.47
C ILE A 355 26.62 -5.50 7.79
N VAL A 356 26.15 -5.34 9.02
CA VAL A 356 24.82 -5.81 9.44
C VAL A 356 23.87 -4.62 9.45
N TYR A 357 22.90 -4.61 8.55
CA TYR A 357 21.88 -3.59 8.49
C TYR A 357 20.61 -4.11 9.16
N ILE A 358 20.17 -3.43 10.22
CA ILE A 358 19.05 -3.84 11.07
C ILE A 358 17.92 -2.82 10.98
N TYR A 359 16.67 -3.32 10.82
CA TYR A 359 15.47 -2.47 10.87
C TYR A 359 14.25 -3.30 11.28
N GLU A 360 13.62 -4.02 10.35
CA GLU A 360 12.43 -4.86 10.52
C GLU A 360 12.65 -6.19 9.81
N ARG A 361 11.61 -6.76 9.17
CA ARG A 361 11.79 -7.88 8.24
C ARG A 361 12.39 -7.34 6.94
N LEU A 362 13.56 -7.81 6.58
CA LEU A 362 14.32 -7.29 5.43
C LEU A 362 14.63 -8.35 4.38
N SER A 363 14.47 -9.64 4.70
CA SER A 363 14.72 -10.74 3.77
C SER A 363 13.86 -10.71 2.51
N GLN A 364 12.68 -10.08 2.57
CA GLN A 364 11.80 -9.84 1.43
C GLN A 364 12.45 -9.01 0.30
N ASN A 365 13.53 -8.27 0.62
CA ASN A 365 14.28 -7.47 -0.35
C ASN A 365 15.39 -8.26 -1.07
N LEU A 366 15.43 -9.60 -0.92
CA LEU A 366 16.45 -10.47 -1.48
C LEU A 366 16.66 -10.26 -2.98
N ASN A 367 15.57 -10.20 -3.73
CA ASN A 367 15.57 -10.11 -5.18
C ASN A 367 15.36 -8.69 -5.72
N HIS A 368 15.43 -7.67 -4.87
CA HIS A 368 15.25 -6.28 -5.30
C HIS A 368 16.54 -5.70 -5.86
N TYR A 369 16.49 -5.14 -7.07
CA TYR A 369 17.58 -4.35 -7.63
C TYR A 369 17.74 -3.04 -6.86
N PHE A 370 18.94 -2.76 -6.41
CA PHE A 370 19.22 -1.57 -5.60
C PHE A 370 20.26 -0.70 -6.30
N PRO A 371 19.85 0.37 -7.02
CA PRO A 371 20.78 1.22 -7.73
C PRO A 371 21.74 1.91 -6.78
N PRO A 372 23.02 2.08 -7.13
CA PRO A 372 23.98 2.86 -6.35
C PRO A 372 23.47 4.30 -6.20
N THR A 373 23.54 4.82 -4.98
CA THR A 373 23.22 6.21 -4.65
C THR A 373 24.30 6.82 -3.75
N ALA A 374 24.48 8.14 -3.83
CA ALA A 374 25.44 8.85 -3.01
C ALA A 374 24.95 9.09 -1.57
N ASN A 375 23.65 8.98 -1.33
CA ASN A 375 23.02 9.33 -0.06
C ASN A 375 22.44 8.11 0.64
N GLY A 376 22.56 8.08 1.96
CA GLY A 376 22.01 7.04 2.82
C GLY A 376 22.78 5.72 2.75
N PHE A 377 22.22 4.68 3.38
CA PHE A 377 22.78 3.32 3.32
C PHE A 377 22.53 2.69 1.95
N ASN A 378 23.58 2.27 1.27
CA ASN A 378 23.47 1.65 -0.05
C ASN A 378 24.25 0.34 -0.12
N LYS A 379 23.55 -0.78 -0.06
CA LYS A 379 24.14 -2.13 -0.06
C LYS A 379 24.94 -2.43 -1.33
N SER A 380 24.52 -1.93 -2.49
CA SER A 380 25.22 -2.15 -3.76
C SER A 380 26.57 -1.43 -3.78
N PHE A 381 26.64 -0.23 -3.20
CA PHE A 381 27.88 0.49 -3.01
C PHE A 381 28.86 -0.29 -2.11
N TYR A 382 28.42 -0.74 -0.95
CA TYR A 382 29.28 -1.51 -0.05
C TYR A 382 29.72 -2.85 -0.65
N ASN A 383 28.86 -3.55 -1.36
CA ASN A 383 29.25 -4.78 -2.05
C ASN A 383 30.32 -4.52 -3.11
N SER A 384 30.27 -3.39 -3.83
CA SER A 384 31.31 -3.04 -4.82
C SER A 384 32.67 -2.74 -4.17
N GLN A 385 32.68 -2.36 -2.89
CA GLN A 385 33.89 -2.10 -2.10
C GLN A 385 34.42 -3.34 -1.36
N GLY A 386 33.84 -4.50 -1.64
CA GLY A 386 34.32 -5.78 -1.05
C GLY A 386 33.69 -6.15 0.30
N TYR A 387 32.65 -5.45 0.76
CA TYR A 387 31.91 -5.78 1.95
C TYR A 387 30.75 -6.74 1.62
N ALA A 388 30.51 -7.73 2.47
CA ALA A 388 29.21 -8.39 2.51
C ALA A 388 28.20 -7.52 3.28
N VAL A 389 26.92 -7.66 2.97
CA VAL A 389 25.83 -6.99 3.71
C VAL A 389 24.84 -8.04 4.16
N LEU A 390 24.66 -8.17 5.48
CA LEU A 390 23.66 -9.06 6.09
C LEU A 390 22.45 -8.22 6.54
N MET A 391 21.26 -8.64 6.14
CA MET A 391 19.99 -8.02 6.49
C MET A 391 19.07 -9.06 7.15
N PRO A 392 19.18 -9.25 8.48
CA PRO A 392 18.37 -10.21 9.21
C PRO A 392 16.94 -9.72 9.41
N ASP A 393 15.98 -10.65 9.44
CA ASP A 393 14.62 -10.35 9.86
C ASP A 393 14.58 -10.16 11.39
N ILE A 394 13.89 -9.09 11.80
CA ILE A 394 13.58 -8.82 13.20
C ILE A 394 12.06 -8.84 13.36
N THR A 395 11.60 -9.51 14.40
CA THR A 395 10.21 -9.45 14.86
C THR A 395 10.20 -8.92 16.29
N TYR A 396 9.33 -7.94 16.52
CA TYR A 396 9.33 -7.22 17.78
C TYR A 396 8.34 -7.79 18.78
N VAL A 397 8.74 -7.76 20.05
CA VAL A 397 7.83 -7.91 21.18
C VAL A 397 7.41 -6.52 21.61
N LEU A 398 6.13 -6.32 21.83
CA LEU A 398 5.57 -5.03 22.20
C LEU A 398 6.27 -4.46 23.45
N ASN A 399 6.66 -3.21 23.41
CA ASN A 399 7.43 -2.49 24.45
C ASN A 399 8.85 -3.01 24.73
N ASP A 400 9.38 -3.94 23.91
CA ASP A 400 10.75 -4.44 24.06
C ASP A 400 11.51 -4.53 22.73
N PRO A 401 11.61 -3.43 21.95
CA PRO A 401 12.23 -3.46 20.62
C PRO A 401 13.72 -3.74 20.67
N GLY A 402 14.43 -3.21 21.69
CA GLY A 402 15.88 -3.38 21.80
C GLY A 402 16.30 -4.84 21.96
N MET A 403 15.70 -5.54 22.93
CA MET A 403 16.01 -6.96 23.16
C MET A 403 15.45 -7.84 22.04
N SER A 404 14.33 -7.49 21.44
CA SER A 404 13.81 -8.19 20.26
C SER A 404 14.83 -8.22 19.12
N ALA A 405 15.47 -7.08 18.85
CA ALA A 405 16.54 -7.02 17.87
C ALA A 405 17.73 -7.92 18.25
N VAL A 406 18.19 -7.89 19.49
CA VAL A 406 19.28 -8.76 19.98
C VAL A 406 18.96 -10.23 19.79
N TRP A 407 17.74 -10.67 20.18
CA TRP A 407 17.32 -12.08 20.05
C TRP A 407 17.21 -12.56 18.59
N CYS A 408 17.01 -11.66 17.65
CA CYS A 408 16.93 -12.00 16.23
C CYS A 408 18.31 -11.89 15.53
N VAL A 409 19.06 -10.82 15.78
CA VAL A 409 20.28 -10.49 15.04
C VAL A 409 21.45 -11.38 15.42
N LEU A 410 21.69 -11.66 16.73
CA LEU A 410 22.82 -12.49 17.13
C LEU A 410 22.76 -13.90 16.54
N PRO A 411 21.64 -14.64 16.59
CA PRO A 411 21.55 -15.93 15.91
C PRO A 411 21.70 -15.87 14.39
N ALA A 412 21.30 -14.77 13.74
CA ALA A 412 21.51 -14.60 12.31
C ALA A 412 23.00 -14.44 11.93
N LEU A 413 23.82 -13.91 12.84
CA LEU A 413 25.27 -13.77 12.65
C LEU A 413 26.01 -15.12 12.84
N GLU A 414 25.43 -16.04 13.59
CA GLU A 414 25.99 -17.35 13.84
C GLU A 414 25.63 -18.38 12.75
N ALA A 415 24.53 -18.13 12.02
CA ALA A 415 24.02 -19.00 10.96
C ALA A 415 24.79 -18.83 9.63
#